data_41bfeddc1cb266095dee189676e97cf6
#
_entry.id   41bfeddc1cb266095dee189676e97cf6
#
_cell.length_a   1.000
_cell.length_b   1.000
_cell.length_c   1.000
_cell.angle_alpha   90.00
_cell.angle_beta   90.00
_cell.angle_gamma   90.00
#
_symmetry.space_group_name_H-M   'P 1'
#
loop_
_entity.id
_entity.type
_entity.pdbx_description
1 polymer ?
#
loop_
_entity_poly.entity_id
_entity_poly.type
_entity_poly.pdbx_seq_one_letter_code
_entity_poly.pdbx_strand_id
1 'polypeptide(L)'
;MNLSHPWSPFNRPSAAAVIAIGAALILTSFSGCKKTPPVPAPAVPEVEVITVTTQTVPDEPEFIGQTQAFRPVEIRPQVTGIIKKVFFTEGTNVKKGNKLYLIDPVPFEAAYFSGKARVAQAQARLVQAEQEEARVKPLLEEQAVSRKSVDDAVAETLAAKAGLEAAQSDLIRAKFDLDNTIITAPVNGRIGRSHFYEGRLVSAQTTLLTTIDQLDPMYVNVNVPESYLLRRRRELAEKKVQRPDIFQLRGVITFSDGSVYPQEGVLDFSDVSIRPETGTLEGRFTFPNPEGGFSPGQSYFYPGQFVHVRVKGYIRTDAILVPQRAVQLGPQGSFVYIVDAESKAQSRPVTASSWHGKEWLIENGLRPGEQVVVEGLHRIQPGNPVKAIPYKEDHPASEMSRKSS
;
A
#
# COMPACT_ATOMS: atom_id res chain seq x y z
N MET A 1 0.34 -65.85 -9.58
CA MET A 1 -0.88 -66.64 -9.66
C MET A 1 -1.63 -66.08 -10.85
N ASN A 2 -1.39 -66.59 -12.07
CA ASN A 2 -2.05 -67.75 -12.74
C ASN A 2 -3.57 -67.58 -12.73
N LEU A 3 -4.24 -67.50 -13.81
CA LEU A 3 -4.51 -68.37 -14.95
C LEU A 3 -5.30 -67.55 -15.99
N SER A 4 -4.92 -67.40 -17.25
CA SER A 4 -4.98 -68.37 -18.39
C SER A 4 -6.38 -68.65 -18.93
N HIS A 5 -6.62 -68.13 -20.14
CA HIS A 5 -7.12 -68.79 -21.35
C HIS A 5 -8.48 -69.51 -21.35
N PRO A 6 -9.08 -69.90 -22.50
CA PRO A 6 -8.65 -69.85 -23.93
C PRO A 6 -9.77 -69.59 -25.00
N TRP A 7 -9.39 -69.27 -26.18
CA TRP A 7 -9.65 -69.72 -27.54
C TRP A 7 -10.93 -70.55 -27.82
N SER A 8 -11.67 -70.25 -28.88
CA SER A 8 -11.49 -70.99 -30.21
C SER A 8 -12.62 -70.62 -31.19
N PRO A 9 -12.52 -71.12 -32.45
CA PRO A 9 -12.87 -70.43 -33.70
C PRO A 9 -13.98 -71.18 -34.52
N PHE A 10 -14.04 -70.89 -35.80
CA PHE A 10 -14.85 -71.51 -36.87
C PHE A 10 -16.07 -70.65 -37.28
N ASN A 11 -16.36 -70.32 -38.53
CA ASN A 11 -16.11 -71.13 -39.76
C ASN A 11 -16.36 -70.21 -40.98
N ARG A 12 -15.58 -70.35 -42.01
CA ARG A 12 -15.91 -70.02 -43.41
C ARG A 12 -16.66 -71.15 -44.05
N PRO A 13 -17.50 -70.91 -45.05
CA PRO A 13 -17.26 -71.49 -46.38
C PRO A 13 -17.50 -70.48 -47.53
N SER A 14 -16.57 -70.41 -48.38
CA SER A 14 -16.31 -70.78 -49.77
C SER A 14 -17.48 -70.65 -50.77
N ALA A 15 -17.18 -69.77 -51.66
CA ALA A 15 -17.26 -69.75 -53.12
C ALA A 15 -18.26 -70.69 -53.88
N ALA A 16 -18.77 -70.07 -54.92
CA ALA A 16 -19.16 -70.58 -56.23
C ALA A 16 -20.65 -70.88 -56.52
N ALA A 17 -20.97 -70.41 -57.68
CA ALA A 17 -22.20 -70.62 -58.49
C ALA A 17 -23.34 -69.61 -58.13
N VAL A 18 -23.79 -68.72 -59.02
CA VAL A 18 -24.36 -69.06 -60.35
C VAL A 18 -24.24 -67.85 -61.29
N ILE A 19 -23.58 -68.02 -62.39
CA ILE A 19 -23.73 -67.30 -63.66
C ILE A 19 -25.05 -67.79 -64.33
N ALA A 20 -25.91 -66.89 -64.63
CA ALA A 20 -26.74 -66.87 -65.86
C ALA A 20 -28.08 -66.19 -65.67
N ILE A 21 -28.53 -65.57 -66.74
CA ILE A 21 -29.83 -64.91 -66.96
C ILE A 21 -29.78 -63.41 -66.57
N GLY A 22 -29.55 -62.58 -67.51
CA GLY A 22 -30.44 -61.98 -68.48
C GLY A 22 -29.81 -60.77 -69.15
N ALA A 23 -29.22 -61.00 -70.28
CA ALA A 23 -29.10 -59.97 -71.30
C ALA A 23 -30.47 -59.74 -71.91
N ALA A 24 -31.13 -58.66 -71.55
CA ALA A 24 -32.19 -58.01 -72.31
C ALA A 24 -32.76 -56.88 -71.47
N LEU A 25 -32.32 -55.66 -71.74
CA LEU A 25 -33.06 -54.38 -71.68
C LEU A 25 -32.05 -53.22 -71.70
N ILE A 26 -31.30 -53.24 -72.79
CA ILE A 26 -30.72 -51.99 -73.29
C ILE A 26 -31.73 -51.42 -74.23
N LEU A 27 -32.29 -50.30 -73.92
CA LEU A 27 -32.82 -49.21 -74.78
C LEU A 27 -33.94 -48.52 -74.05
N THR A 28 -33.69 -47.29 -73.81
CA THR A 28 -34.55 -46.13 -73.50
C THR A 28 -34.25 -45.52 -72.15
N SER A 29 -33.38 -44.53 -72.14
CA SER A 29 -33.60 -43.27 -71.45
C SER A 29 -32.43 -42.33 -71.78
N PHE A 30 -32.37 -41.81 -72.94
CA PHE A 30 -31.85 -40.46 -73.17
C PHE A 30 -32.93 -39.53 -72.67
N SER A 31 -32.60 -38.70 -71.63
CA SER A 31 -33.08 -37.34 -71.45
C SER A 31 -32.88 -36.95 -70.03
N GLY A 32 -32.14 -35.86 -69.84
CA GLY A 32 -32.20 -35.10 -68.63
C GLY A 32 -30.83 -34.73 -68.01
N CYS A 33 -30.04 -34.03 -68.80
CA CYS A 33 -29.08 -33.11 -68.14
C CYS A 33 -29.91 -32.06 -67.34
N LYS A 34 -30.24 -32.37 -66.06
CA LYS A 34 -30.59 -31.36 -65.10
C LYS A 34 -29.34 -30.54 -64.86
N LYS A 35 -29.28 -29.31 -65.40
CA LYS A 35 -28.35 -28.30 -64.93
C LYS A 35 -28.52 -28.18 -63.42
N THR A 36 -27.54 -28.63 -62.66
CA THR A 36 -27.42 -28.35 -61.24
C THR A 36 -27.54 -26.81 -61.11
N PRO A 37 -28.49 -26.30 -60.32
CA PRO A 37 -28.51 -24.85 -60.08
C PRO A 37 -27.15 -24.43 -59.54
N PRO A 38 -26.61 -23.27 -59.93
CA PRO A 38 -25.34 -22.80 -59.41
C PRO A 38 -25.51 -22.73 -57.88
N VAL A 39 -24.59 -23.43 -57.16
CA VAL A 39 -24.48 -23.32 -55.72
C VAL A 39 -24.36 -21.82 -55.43
N PRO A 40 -25.28 -21.21 -54.68
CA PRO A 40 -25.16 -19.80 -54.39
C PRO A 40 -23.79 -19.59 -53.75
N ALA A 41 -23.02 -18.63 -54.30
CA ALA A 41 -21.72 -18.28 -53.71
C ALA A 41 -21.92 -18.06 -52.21
N PRO A 42 -21.08 -18.63 -51.34
CA PRO A 42 -21.22 -18.50 -49.90
C PRO A 42 -21.37 -17.01 -49.59
N ALA A 43 -22.49 -16.64 -48.96
CA ALA A 43 -22.75 -15.25 -48.60
C ALA A 43 -21.58 -14.76 -47.75
N VAL A 44 -20.93 -13.68 -48.18
CA VAL A 44 -19.83 -13.07 -47.44
C VAL A 44 -20.37 -12.70 -46.06
N PRO A 45 -19.76 -13.26 -44.97
CA PRO A 45 -20.26 -13.01 -43.63
C PRO A 45 -20.13 -11.54 -43.27
N GLU A 46 -21.21 -10.98 -42.73
CA GLU A 46 -21.21 -9.62 -42.16
C GLU A 46 -20.60 -9.66 -40.78
N VAL A 47 -19.65 -8.74 -40.51
CA VAL A 47 -18.95 -8.59 -39.24
C VAL A 47 -18.96 -7.14 -38.78
N GLU A 48 -19.17 -6.91 -37.49
CA GLU A 48 -19.13 -5.57 -36.96
C GLU A 48 -17.70 -5.21 -36.56
N VAL A 49 -17.26 -4.03 -37.03
CA VAL A 49 -15.88 -3.55 -36.83
C VAL A 49 -15.84 -2.21 -36.16
N ILE A 50 -14.80 -1.98 -35.37
CA ILE A 50 -14.39 -0.65 -34.89
C ILE A 50 -13.14 -0.22 -35.61
N THR A 51 -13.00 1.07 -35.89
CA THR A 51 -11.74 1.65 -36.34
C THR A 51 -10.91 2.01 -35.16
N VAL A 52 -9.69 1.48 -35.08
CA VAL A 52 -8.74 1.75 -33.98
C VAL A 52 -8.35 3.21 -34.00
N THR A 53 -8.54 3.88 -32.87
CA THR A 53 -8.11 5.26 -32.65
C THR A 53 -7.26 5.33 -31.40
N THR A 54 -6.33 6.28 -31.35
CA THR A 54 -5.60 6.59 -30.12
C THR A 54 -6.41 7.51 -29.24
N GLN A 55 -6.42 7.23 -27.96
CA GLN A 55 -7.13 8.00 -26.95
C GLN A 55 -6.18 8.34 -25.79
N THR A 56 -6.47 9.45 -25.13
CA THR A 56 -5.78 9.80 -23.88
C THR A 56 -6.60 9.28 -22.70
N VAL A 57 -6.00 8.40 -21.91
CA VAL A 57 -6.68 7.76 -20.78
C VAL A 57 -5.84 7.84 -19.50
N PRO A 58 -6.47 7.89 -18.32
CA PRO A 58 -5.76 7.70 -17.07
C PRO A 58 -5.08 6.33 -17.06
N ASP A 59 -3.85 6.27 -16.57
CA ASP A 59 -3.12 5.02 -16.37
C ASP A 59 -2.93 4.84 -14.85
N GLU A 60 -3.73 3.97 -14.26
CA GLU A 60 -3.83 3.79 -12.81
C GLU A 60 -3.28 2.42 -12.38
N PRO A 61 -1.95 2.26 -12.28
CA PRO A 61 -1.36 1.01 -11.82
C PRO A 61 -1.78 0.71 -10.39
N GLU A 62 -1.93 -0.60 -10.10
CA GLU A 62 -2.29 -1.10 -8.79
C GLU A 62 -1.13 -1.88 -8.17
N PHE A 63 -0.85 -1.62 -6.90
CA PHE A 63 0.19 -2.28 -6.12
C PHE A 63 -0.37 -2.78 -4.80
N ILE A 64 0.20 -3.86 -4.29
CA ILE A 64 -0.11 -4.32 -2.94
C ILE A 64 0.68 -3.46 -1.96
N GLY A 65 -0.01 -2.91 -0.99
CA GLY A 65 0.58 -2.14 0.10
C GLY A 65 0.27 -2.75 1.46
N GLN A 66 1.04 -2.36 2.45
CA GLN A 66 0.80 -2.68 3.84
C GLN A 66 0.66 -1.40 4.66
N THR A 67 -0.40 -1.34 5.46
CA THR A 67 -0.67 -0.21 6.35
C THR A 67 0.27 -0.21 7.55
N GLN A 68 0.68 0.98 7.98
CA GLN A 68 1.55 1.19 9.13
C GLN A 68 1.09 2.42 9.92
N ALA A 69 1.19 2.36 11.25
CA ALA A 69 0.93 3.53 12.08
C ALA A 69 1.90 4.67 11.72
N PHE A 70 1.40 5.92 11.74
CA PHE A 70 2.21 7.10 11.46
C PHE A 70 3.41 7.20 12.39
N ARG A 71 3.18 6.99 13.71
CA ARG A 71 4.22 6.99 14.74
C ARG A 71 3.87 5.98 15.83
N PRO A 72 4.51 4.82 15.85
CA PRO A 72 4.50 3.96 17.02
C PRO A 72 5.45 4.56 18.06
N VAL A 73 4.95 4.88 19.25
CA VAL A 73 5.74 5.44 20.35
C VAL A 73 5.81 4.44 21.49
N GLU A 74 7.01 3.94 21.74
CA GLU A 74 7.27 3.04 22.85
C GLU A 74 7.30 3.82 24.17
N ILE A 75 6.55 3.36 25.15
CA ILE A 75 6.52 3.92 26.48
C ILE A 75 7.46 3.13 27.38
N ARG A 76 8.54 3.78 27.79
CA ARG A 76 9.58 3.22 28.67
C ARG A 76 9.72 4.10 29.91
N PRO A 77 9.95 3.49 31.12
CA PRO A 77 10.15 4.28 32.32
C PRO A 77 11.51 5.00 32.26
N GLN A 78 11.60 6.16 32.85
CA GLN A 78 12.89 6.88 33.00
C GLN A 78 13.58 6.59 34.34
N VAL A 79 12.83 6.02 35.30
CA VAL A 79 13.34 5.62 36.61
C VAL A 79 13.04 4.15 36.88
N THR A 80 13.88 3.52 37.67
CA THR A 80 13.71 2.13 38.08
C THR A 80 12.87 2.06 39.35
N GLY A 81 11.83 1.23 39.38
CA GLY A 81 10.99 1.08 40.56
C GLY A 81 9.81 0.14 40.34
N ILE A 82 8.97 0.01 41.34
CA ILE A 82 7.79 -0.88 41.29
C ILE A 82 6.60 -0.09 40.77
N ILE A 83 5.85 -0.64 39.83
CA ILE A 83 4.58 -0.06 39.36
C ILE A 83 3.57 -0.12 40.49
N LYS A 84 3.07 1.03 40.95
CA LYS A 84 2.02 1.12 41.96
C LYS A 84 0.63 1.16 41.36
N LYS A 85 0.49 1.79 40.18
CA LYS A 85 -0.83 1.94 39.55
C LYS A 85 -0.73 2.10 38.04
N VAL A 86 -1.71 1.51 37.35
CA VAL A 86 -1.99 1.71 35.92
C VAL A 86 -3.28 2.55 35.80
N PHE A 87 -3.26 3.62 35.01
CA PHE A 87 -4.37 4.60 34.94
C PHE A 87 -5.21 4.51 33.68
N PHE A 88 -4.86 3.68 32.73
CA PHE A 88 -5.54 3.59 31.44
C PHE A 88 -6.20 2.22 31.25
N THR A 89 -7.13 2.18 30.32
CA THR A 89 -7.69 0.90 29.79
C THR A 89 -6.99 0.58 28.49
N GLU A 90 -6.52 -0.66 28.34
CA GLU A 90 -5.85 -1.16 27.15
C GLU A 90 -6.75 -1.02 25.91
N GLY A 91 -6.16 -0.67 24.77
CA GLY A 91 -6.88 -0.52 23.52
C GLY A 91 -7.77 0.73 23.42
N THR A 92 -7.69 1.66 24.37
CA THR A 92 -8.43 2.94 24.32
C THR A 92 -7.59 4.07 23.75
N ASN A 93 -8.25 5.17 23.39
CA ASN A 93 -7.56 6.37 22.93
C ASN A 93 -7.08 7.20 24.13
N VAL A 94 -5.83 7.62 24.06
CA VAL A 94 -5.20 8.49 25.05
C VAL A 94 -4.78 9.82 24.45
N LYS A 95 -4.83 10.87 25.25
CA LYS A 95 -4.36 12.22 24.87
C LYS A 95 -2.98 12.47 25.46
N LYS A 96 -2.17 13.26 24.77
CA LYS A 96 -0.90 13.76 25.30
C LYS A 96 -1.09 14.33 26.69
N GLY A 97 -0.24 13.90 27.65
CA GLY A 97 -0.30 14.30 29.07
C GLY A 97 -1.19 13.41 29.94
N ASN A 98 -1.99 12.49 29.39
CA ASN A 98 -2.71 11.52 30.21
C ASN A 98 -1.73 10.67 31.02
N LYS A 99 -2.03 10.49 32.31
CA LYS A 99 -1.26 9.60 33.19
C LYS A 99 -1.45 8.15 32.75
N LEU A 100 -0.36 7.42 32.62
CA LEU A 100 -0.36 6.02 32.19
C LEU A 100 0.01 5.10 33.34
N TYR A 101 1.17 5.36 33.99
CA TYR A 101 1.68 4.55 35.09
C TYR A 101 2.13 5.43 36.25
N LEU A 102 2.07 4.90 37.43
CA LEU A 102 2.71 5.41 38.63
C LEU A 102 3.73 4.40 39.14
N ILE A 103 4.99 4.77 39.14
CA ILE A 103 6.05 4.07 39.84
C ILE A 103 6.06 4.56 41.28
N ASP A 104 6.46 3.71 42.25
CA ASP A 104 6.48 4.07 43.65
C ASP A 104 7.26 5.36 43.89
N PRO A 105 6.62 6.47 44.26
CA PRO A 105 7.27 7.75 44.40
C PRO A 105 8.02 7.91 45.73
N VAL A 106 7.73 7.06 46.75
CA VAL A 106 8.23 7.24 48.12
C VAL A 106 9.74 7.36 48.19
N PRO A 107 10.57 6.50 47.57
CA PRO A 107 12.01 6.64 47.59
C PRO A 107 12.51 7.93 46.93
N PHE A 108 11.83 8.37 45.87
CA PHE A 108 12.18 9.58 45.11
C PHE A 108 11.77 10.84 45.85
N GLU A 109 10.62 10.83 46.54
CA GLU A 109 10.19 11.92 47.45
C GLU A 109 11.21 12.10 48.57
N ALA A 110 11.65 11.01 49.19
CA ALA A 110 12.69 11.06 50.25
C ALA A 110 13.99 11.66 49.71
N ALA A 111 14.43 11.27 48.52
CA ALA A 111 15.63 11.80 47.86
C ALA A 111 15.46 13.31 47.53
N TYR A 112 14.29 13.71 47.02
CA TYR A 112 13.98 15.14 46.76
C TYR A 112 14.02 15.97 48.03
N PHE A 113 13.39 15.56 49.14
CA PHE A 113 13.40 16.28 50.41
C PHE A 113 14.80 16.32 51.02
N SER A 114 15.61 15.27 50.92
CA SER A 114 17.02 15.27 51.32
C SER A 114 17.83 16.29 50.51
N GLY A 115 17.66 16.34 49.17
CA GLY A 115 18.28 17.34 48.30
C GLY A 115 17.92 18.75 48.71
N LYS A 116 16.62 19.01 48.99
CA LYS A 116 16.14 20.29 49.45
C LYS A 116 16.80 20.73 50.76
N ALA A 117 16.97 19.81 51.70
CA ALA A 117 17.66 20.11 52.95
C ALA A 117 19.14 20.46 52.75
N ARG A 118 19.84 19.76 51.82
CA ARG A 118 21.25 20.06 51.45
C ARG A 118 21.41 21.42 50.83
N VAL A 119 20.46 21.85 49.95
CA VAL A 119 20.43 23.22 49.40
C VAL A 119 20.28 24.27 50.51
N ALA A 120 19.37 24.05 51.47
CA ALA A 120 19.18 24.97 52.60
C ALA A 120 20.47 25.05 53.45
N GLN A 121 21.16 23.94 53.71
CA GLN A 121 22.42 23.92 54.43
C GLN A 121 23.53 24.67 53.67
N ALA A 122 23.67 24.42 52.35
CA ALA A 122 24.68 25.09 51.53
C ALA A 122 24.40 26.59 51.42
N GLN A 123 23.13 26.99 51.34
CA GLN A 123 22.72 28.40 51.36
C GLN A 123 23.08 29.09 52.66
N ALA A 124 22.86 28.45 53.82
CA ALA A 124 23.23 28.99 55.10
C ALA A 124 24.75 29.20 55.23
N ARG A 125 25.57 28.21 54.71
CA ARG A 125 27.02 28.31 54.64
C ARG A 125 27.49 29.47 53.76
N LEU A 126 26.87 29.67 52.58
CA LEU A 126 27.15 30.80 51.70
C LEU A 126 26.89 32.14 52.44
N VAL A 127 25.70 32.29 53.06
CA VAL A 127 25.38 33.49 53.83
C VAL A 127 26.38 33.77 54.91
N GLN A 128 26.84 32.74 55.67
CA GLN A 128 27.88 32.86 56.66
C GLN A 128 29.21 33.36 56.06
N ALA A 129 29.65 32.77 54.93
CA ALA A 129 30.89 33.17 54.25
C ALA A 129 30.81 34.61 53.71
N GLU A 130 29.67 34.99 53.08
CA GLU A 130 29.44 36.37 52.61
C GLU A 130 29.48 37.38 53.75
N GLN A 131 28.90 37.05 54.91
CA GLN A 131 28.95 37.94 56.10
C GLN A 131 30.37 38.09 56.62
N GLU A 132 31.19 37.01 56.61
CA GLU A 132 32.57 37.07 57.02
C GLU A 132 33.43 37.90 56.06
N GLU A 133 33.29 37.66 54.74
CA GLU A 133 33.92 38.49 53.69
C GLU A 133 33.57 39.96 53.83
N ALA A 134 32.26 40.28 53.99
CA ALA A 134 31.76 41.67 54.18
C ALA A 134 32.33 42.31 55.46
N ARG A 135 32.61 41.53 56.50
CA ARG A 135 33.21 41.98 57.74
C ARG A 135 34.71 42.28 57.60
N VAL A 136 35.46 41.37 56.98
CA VAL A 136 36.91 41.44 56.90
C VAL A 136 37.38 42.43 55.82
N LYS A 137 36.67 42.61 54.76
CA LYS A 137 37.06 43.42 53.59
C LYS A 137 37.29 44.90 53.93
N PRO A 138 36.47 45.61 54.71
CA PRO A 138 36.73 47.01 55.15
C PRO A 138 37.91 47.16 56.06
N LEU A 139 38.18 46.12 56.92
CA LEU A 139 39.26 46.16 57.87
C LEU A 139 40.69 46.12 57.23
N LEU A 140 40.78 45.72 55.96
CA LEU A 140 42.00 45.82 55.20
C LEU A 140 42.42 47.27 54.93
N GLU A 141 41.43 48.18 54.62
CA GLU A 141 41.68 49.59 54.37
C GLU A 141 42.15 50.27 55.65
N GLU A 142 41.66 49.79 56.81
CA GLU A 142 42.06 50.28 58.14
C GLU A 142 43.38 49.60 58.61
N GLN A 143 44.02 48.77 57.79
CA GLN A 143 45.23 47.97 58.11
C GLN A 143 45.08 47.07 59.37
N ALA A 144 43.86 46.75 59.78
CA ALA A 144 43.55 45.91 60.94
C ALA A 144 43.63 44.43 60.67
N VAL A 145 43.71 43.96 59.38
CA VAL A 145 43.84 42.58 58.97
C VAL A 145 44.86 42.43 57.83
N SER A 146 45.35 41.21 57.62
CA SER A 146 46.27 40.90 56.53
C SER A 146 45.52 40.70 55.19
N ARG A 147 46.18 40.95 54.04
CA ARG A 147 45.67 40.60 52.73
C ARG A 147 45.29 39.15 52.63
N LYS A 148 46.09 38.27 53.22
CA LYS A 148 45.81 36.82 53.24
C LYS A 148 44.44 36.52 53.87
N SER A 149 44.07 37.21 54.97
CA SER A 149 42.79 37.01 55.65
C SER A 149 41.60 37.38 54.75
N VAL A 150 41.76 38.44 53.92
CA VAL A 150 40.72 38.84 52.95
C VAL A 150 40.63 37.83 51.81
N ASP A 151 41.82 37.42 51.29
CA ASP A 151 41.87 36.43 50.19
C ASP A 151 41.29 35.07 50.65
N ASP A 152 41.55 34.65 51.87
CA ASP A 152 40.96 33.42 52.47
C ASP A 152 39.42 33.54 52.60
N ALA A 153 38.89 34.70 53.06
CA ALA A 153 37.44 34.93 53.14
C ALA A 153 36.76 34.95 51.78
N VAL A 154 37.39 35.59 50.78
CA VAL A 154 36.88 35.57 49.38
C VAL A 154 36.89 34.15 48.84
N ALA A 155 37.98 33.38 49.05
CA ALA A 155 38.06 32.00 48.62
C ALA A 155 36.98 31.11 49.26
N GLU A 156 36.69 31.29 50.56
CA GLU A 156 35.60 30.56 51.24
C GLU A 156 34.21 30.95 50.69
N THR A 157 33.95 32.24 50.38
CA THR A 157 32.71 32.66 49.74
C THR A 157 32.56 31.99 48.39
N LEU A 158 33.60 31.97 47.56
CA LEU A 158 33.56 31.31 46.26
C LEU A 158 33.37 29.77 46.41
N ALA A 159 34.01 29.15 47.37
CA ALA A 159 33.86 27.70 47.67
C ALA A 159 32.41 27.41 48.14
N ALA A 160 31.87 28.25 49.06
CA ALA A 160 30.48 28.11 49.52
C ALA A 160 29.46 28.28 48.38
N LYS A 161 29.70 29.24 47.48
CA LYS A 161 28.87 29.46 46.29
C LYS A 161 28.90 28.23 45.37
N ALA A 162 30.07 27.69 45.04
CA ALA A 162 30.20 26.48 44.26
C ALA A 162 29.50 25.27 44.92
N GLY A 163 29.61 25.18 46.27
CA GLY A 163 28.89 24.16 47.04
C GLY A 163 27.36 24.28 46.95
N LEU A 164 26.82 25.51 46.93
CA LEU A 164 25.39 25.76 46.72
C LEU A 164 24.95 25.34 45.31
N GLU A 165 25.73 25.69 44.30
CA GLU A 165 25.42 25.31 42.90
C GLU A 165 25.45 23.77 42.74
N ALA A 166 26.37 23.07 43.37
CA ALA A 166 26.41 21.60 43.38
C ALA A 166 25.14 21.00 44.04
N ALA A 167 24.76 21.54 45.24
CA ALA A 167 23.59 21.06 45.94
C ALA A 167 22.29 21.35 45.16
N GLN A 168 22.20 22.48 44.45
CA GLN A 168 21.06 22.81 43.56
C GLN A 168 21.02 21.83 42.39
N SER A 169 22.13 21.48 41.79
CA SER A 169 22.18 20.52 40.70
C SER A 169 21.71 19.14 41.15
N ASP A 170 22.13 18.67 42.36
CA ASP A 170 21.63 17.42 42.92
C ASP A 170 20.13 17.44 43.19
N LEU A 171 19.57 18.59 43.67
CA LEU A 171 18.14 18.79 43.88
C LEU A 171 17.36 18.72 42.56
N ILE A 172 17.88 19.32 41.49
CA ILE A 172 17.27 19.28 40.15
C ILE A 172 17.17 17.84 39.68
N ARG A 173 18.26 17.05 39.87
CA ARG A 173 18.28 15.62 39.50
C ARG A 173 17.26 14.85 40.32
N ALA A 174 17.20 15.00 41.63
CA ALA A 174 16.23 14.32 42.48
C ALA A 174 14.78 14.67 42.12
N LYS A 175 14.54 15.94 41.76
CA LYS A 175 13.23 16.39 41.26
C LYS A 175 12.89 15.73 39.93
N PHE A 176 13.81 15.71 39.00
CA PHE A 176 13.61 15.05 37.70
C PHE A 176 13.23 13.57 37.87
N ASP A 177 13.93 12.84 38.75
CA ASP A 177 13.63 11.44 39.02
C ASP A 177 12.23 11.28 39.65
N LEU A 178 11.85 12.16 40.58
CA LEU A 178 10.51 12.18 41.19
C LEU A 178 9.42 12.48 40.16
N ASP A 179 9.61 13.51 39.33
CA ASP A 179 8.63 13.87 38.30
C ASP A 179 8.42 12.72 37.30
N ASN A 180 9.46 11.94 37.00
CA ASN A 180 9.42 10.78 36.12
C ASN A 180 8.86 9.49 36.74
N THR A 181 8.47 9.51 38.03
CA THR A 181 7.68 8.41 38.62
C THR A 181 6.27 8.35 38.04
N ILE A 182 5.74 9.46 37.51
CA ILE A 182 4.46 9.53 36.80
C ILE A 182 4.76 9.51 35.31
N ILE A 183 4.47 8.38 34.66
CA ILE A 183 4.64 8.22 33.22
C ILE A 183 3.39 8.72 32.53
N THR A 184 3.55 9.64 31.59
CA THR A 184 2.45 10.26 30.84
C THR A 184 2.58 9.93 29.35
N ALA A 185 1.46 10.01 28.61
CA ALA A 185 1.42 9.86 27.17
C ALA A 185 2.14 11.02 26.48
N PRO A 186 3.16 10.80 25.66
CA PRO A 186 3.88 11.87 24.95
C PRO A 186 3.14 12.37 23.72
N VAL A 187 2.22 11.57 23.17
CA VAL A 187 1.43 11.84 21.95
C VAL A 187 -0.03 11.42 22.14
N ASN A 188 -0.89 11.94 21.27
CA ASN A 188 -2.25 11.42 21.13
C ASN A 188 -2.20 10.12 20.31
N GLY A 189 -3.00 9.14 20.65
CA GLY A 189 -3.05 7.87 19.89
C GLY A 189 -3.80 6.79 20.65
N ARG A 190 -3.81 5.60 20.07
CA ARG A 190 -4.40 4.42 20.69
C ARG A 190 -3.34 3.67 21.47
N ILE A 191 -3.60 3.46 22.76
CA ILE A 191 -2.67 2.74 23.62
C ILE A 191 -2.84 1.23 23.43
N GLY A 192 -1.73 0.53 23.30
CA GLY A 192 -1.67 -0.92 23.18
C GLY A 192 -1.88 -1.64 24.50
N ARG A 193 -1.51 -2.91 24.51
CA ARG A 193 -1.54 -3.75 25.71
C ARG A 193 -0.41 -3.34 26.66
N SER A 194 -0.67 -3.40 27.96
CA SER A 194 0.35 -3.29 28.99
C SER A 194 1.14 -4.60 29.10
N HIS A 195 2.48 -4.52 29.11
CA HIS A 195 3.33 -5.67 29.33
C HIS A 195 3.61 -5.91 30.82
N PHE A 196 3.40 -4.90 31.66
CA PHE A 196 3.69 -4.95 33.10
C PHE A 196 2.55 -4.31 33.88
N TYR A 197 2.20 -4.95 34.98
CA TYR A 197 1.09 -4.56 35.84
C TYR A 197 1.61 -4.17 37.24
N GLU A 198 0.69 -3.74 38.10
CA GLU A 198 0.95 -3.33 39.45
C GLU A 198 1.74 -4.40 40.24
N GLY A 199 2.68 -3.96 41.09
CA GLY A 199 3.57 -4.83 41.85
C GLY A 199 4.82 -5.32 41.10
N ARG A 200 4.97 -5.04 39.82
CA ARG A 200 6.15 -5.46 39.04
C ARG A 200 7.25 -4.39 39.11
N LEU A 201 8.49 -4.86 39.27
CA LEU A 201 9.69 -4.05 39.14
C LEU A 201 9.98 -3.78 37.66
N VAL A 202 10.23 -2.53 37.31
CA VAL A 202 10.62 -2.10 35.97
C VAL A 202 11.94 -1.34 36.04
N SER A 203 12.76 -1.48 35.00
CA SER A 203 14.07 -0.84 34.88
C SER A 203 14.03 0.32 33.91
N ALA A 204 14.68 1.41 34.29
CA ALA A 204 14.78 2.62 33.47
C ALA A 204 15.28 2.32 32.05
N GLN A 205 14.68 2.93 31.04
CA GLN A 205 15.03 2.93 29.62
C GLN A 205 15.00 1.55 28.92
N THR A 206 15.09 0.44 29.64
CA THR A 206 15.15 -0.91 29.06
C THR A 206 13.80 -1.60 28.98
N THR A 207 12.91 -1.39 29.96
CA THR A 207 11.62 -2.05 30.04
C THR A 207 10.61 -1.38 29.11
N LEU A 208 10.06 -2.13 28.15
CA LEU A 208 8.93 -1.66 27.32
C LEU A 208 7.62 -1.88 28.09
N LEU A 209 6.93 -0.82 28.48
CA LEU A 209 5.68 -0.90 29.23
C LEU A 209 4.47 -1.10 28.31
N THR A 210 4.37 -0.29 27.28
CA THR A 210 3.33 -0.32 26.26
C THR A 210 3.75 0.49 25.05
N THR A 211 2.94 0.45 23.98
CA THR A 211 3.14 1.30 22.80
C THR A 211 1.89 2.16 22.60
N ILE A 212 2.07 3.39 22.15
CA ILE A 212 0.98 4.25 21.68
C ILE A 212 1.13 4.42 20.19
N ASP A 213 0.13 3.99 19.43
CA ASP A 213 0.08 4.10 17.98
C ASP A 213 -0.75 5.32 17.56
N GLN A 214 -0.12 6.24 16.84
CA GLN A 214 -0.83 7.33 16.21
C GLN A 214 -1.43 6.79 14.91
N LEU A 215 -2.78 6.69 14.87
CA LEU A 215 -3.53 6.07 13.78
C LEU A 215 -4.06 7.06 12.74
N ASP A 216 -3.98 8.36 13.00
CA ASP A 216 -4.35 9.42 12.07
C ASP A 216 -3.23 10.48 12.03
N PRO A 217 -2.62 10.70 10.85
CA PRO A 217 -2.77 9.93 9.61
C PRO A 217 -2.17 8.52 9.71
N MET A 218 -2.34 7.71 8.65
CA MET A 218 -1.73 6.38 8.51
C MET A 218 -0.81 6.35 7.30
N TYR A 219 0.22 5.53 7.38
CA TYR A 219 1.07 5.19 6.25
C TYR A 219 0.59 3.94 5.55
N VAL A 220 0.79 3.91 4.24
CA VAL A 220 0.66 2.71 3.42
C VAL A 220 1.92 2.57 2.58
N ASN A 221 2.73 1.58 2.93
CA ASN A 221 3.96 1.27 2.20
C ASN A 221 3.61 0.33 1.04
N VAL A 222 3.96 0.73 -0.17
CA VAL A 222 3.75 -0.05 -1.39
C VAL A 222 5.09 -0.52 -1.94
N ASN A 223 5.13 -1.75 -2.43
CA ASN A 223 6.31 -2.33 -3.04
C ASN A 223 6.15 -2.36 -4.56
N VAL A 224 6.93 -1.54 -5.26
CA VAL A 224 6.88 -1.41 -6.72
C VAL A 224 7.96 -2.28 -7.34
N PRO A 225 7.63 -3.30 -8.17
CA PRO A 225 8.61 -4.17 -8.79
C PRO A 225 9.57 -3.41 -9.72
N GLU A 226 10.85 -3.77 -9.73
CA GLU A 226 11.86 -3.19 -10.61
C GLU A 226 11.46 -3.29 -12.09
N SER A 227 10.89 -4.42 -12.50
CA SER A 227 10.41 -4.63 -13.87
C SER A 227 9.38 -3.59 -14.30
N TYR A 228 8.47 -3.19 -13.39
CA TYR A 228 7.52 -2.11 -13.62
C TYR A 228 8.24 -0.76 -13.76
N LEU A 229 9.20 -0.46 -12.88
CA LEU A 229 9.95 0.81 -12.92
C LEU A 229 10.72 0.97 -14.24
N LEU A 230 11.40 -0.11 -14.70
CA LEU A 230 12.13 -0.12 -15.96
C LEU A 230 11.20 0.06 -17.17
N ARG A 231 10.04 -0.61 -17.18
CA ARG A 231 9.02 -0.43 -18.20
C ARG A 231 8.50 1.01 -18.20
N ARG A 232 8.11 1.52 -17.03
CA ARG A 232 7.59 2.88 -16.87
C ARG A 232 8.59 3.94 -17.30
N ARG A 233 9.89 3.76 -17.00
CA ARG A 233 10.95 4.64 -17.44
C ARG A 233 11.05 4.72 -18.97
N ARG A 234 10.91 3.59 -19.66
CA ARG A 234 10.89 3.54 -21.13
C ARG A 234 9.66 4.26 -21.69
N GLU A 235 8.47 3.97 -21.17
CA GLU A 235 7.21 4.60 -21.60
C GLU A 235 7.25 6.14 -21.43
N LEU A 236 7.84 6.62 -20.33
CA LEU A 236 8.05 8.06 -20.11
C LEU A 236 9.04 8.66 -21.12
N ALA A 237 10.14 7.97 -21.41
CA ALA A 237 11.13 8.41 -22.40
C ALA A 237 10.54 8.45 -23.82
N GLU A 238 9.68 7.51 -24.17
CA GLU A 238 8.94 7.44 -25.44
C GLU A 238 7.73 8.38 -25.48
N LYS A 239 7.45 9.12 -24.40
CA LYS A 239 6.29 10.02 -24.23
C LYS A 239 4.92 9.34 -24.37
N LYS A 240 4.86 8.02 -24.25
CA LYS A 240 3.62 7.25 -24.25
C LYS A 240 2.80 7.46 -22.96
N VAL A 241 3.50 7.73 -21.88
CA VAL A 241 2.91 8.05 -20.59
C VAL A 241 3.47 9.38 -20.10
N GLN A 242 2.61 10.18 -19.54
CA GLN A 242 2.97 11.42 -18.83
C GLN A 242 2.68 11.25 -17.35
N ARG A 243 3.46 11.89 -16.50
CA ARG A 243 3.19 11.97 -15.07
C ARG A 243 3.42 13.39 -14.55
N PRO A 244 2.70 13.82 -13.52
CA PRO A 244 3.04 15.02 -12.77
C PRO A 244 4.32 14.82 -11.95
N ASP A 245 4.66 15.77 -11.12
CA ASP A 245 5.67 15.55 -10.08
C ASP A 245 5.29 14.30 -9.25
N ILE A 246 6.30 13.53 -8.82
CA ILE A 246 6.10 12.26 -8.13
C ILE A 246 5.27 12.44 -6.84
N PHE A 247 5.46 13.55 -6.13
CA PHE A 247 4.73 13.86 -4.90
C PHE A 247 3.31 14.41 -5.12
N GLN A 248 2.90 14.59 -6.37
CA GLN A 248 1.51 14.88 -6.74
C GLN A 248 0.70 13.63 -7.04
N LEU A 249 1.34 12.45 -7.08
CA LEU A 249 0.64 11.19 -7.23
C LEU A 249 -0.30 10.94 -6.05
N ARG A 250 -1.47 10.41 -6.35
CA ARG A 250 -2.49 10.06 -5.37
C ARG A 250 -2.67 8.56 -5.30
N GLY A 251 -2.95 8.06 -4.11
CA GLY A 251 -3.30 6.66 -3.91
C GLY A 251 -4.76 6.51 -3.54
N VAL A 252 -5.42 5.50 -4.08
CA VAL A 252 -6.76 5.06 -3.67
C VAL A 252 -6.64 3.66 -3.11
N ILE A 253 -7.11 3.46 -1.88
CA ILE A 253 -7.10 2.14 -1.23
C ILE A 253 -8.35 1.37 -1.63
N THR A 254 -8.15 0.11 -2.01
CA THR A 254 -9.19 -0.91 -2.09
C THR A 254 -8.86 -2.00 -1.06
N PHE A 255 -9.80 -2.31 -0.19
CA PHE A 255 -9.65 -3.36 0.80
C PHE A 255 -9.84 -4.75 0.18
N SER A 256 -9.48 -5.80 0.93
CA SER A 256 -9.58 -7.19 0.47
C SER A 256 -11.02 -7.67 0.19
N ASP A 257 -12.03 -6.99 0.76
CA ASP A 257 -13.45 -7.22 0.49
C ASP A 257 -13.97 -6.49 -0.76
N GLY A 258 -13.11 -5.74 -1.46
CA GLY A 258 -13.45 -4.94 -2.63
C GLY A 258 -14.00 -3.56 -2.31
N SER A 259 -14.18 -3.19 -1.05
CA SER A 259 -14.60 -1.85 -0.66
C SER A 259 -13.49 -0.83 -0.91
N VAL A 260 -13.88 0.36 -1.38
CA VAL A 260 -12.94 1.44 -1.69
C VAL A 260 -12.92 2.45 -0.55
N TYR A 261 -11.74 2.83 -0.10
CA TYR A 261 -11.57 3.88 0.89
C TYR A 261 -11.93 5.25 0.28
N PRO A 262 -12.78 6.07 0.97
CA PRO A 262 -13.32 7.27 0.35
C PRO A 262 -12.34 8.44 0.22
N GLN A 263 -11.21 8.40 0.93
CA GLN A 263 -10.21 9.48 0.90
C GLN A 263 -8.96 9.04 0.15
N GLU A 264 -8.40 9.95 -0.63
CA GLU A 264 -7.15 9.71 -1.35
C GLU A 264 -5.94 10.00 -0.47
N GLY A 265 -4.92 9.17 -0.59
CA GLY A 265 -3.62 9.41 0.01
C GLY A 265 -2.67 10.14 -0.93
N VAL A 266 -1.63 10.71 -0.36
CA VAL A 266 -0.57 11.42 -1.09
C VAL A 266 0.71 10.62 -0.97
N LEU A 267 1.43 10.44 -2.08
CA LEU A 267 2.79 9.88 -2.04
C LEU A 267 3.70 10.92 -1.36
N ASP A 268 4.24 10.58 -0.20
CA ASP A 268 5.11 11.46 0.60
C ASP A 268 6.56 10.98 0.64
N PHE A 269 6.81 9.72 0.29
CA PHE A 269 8.14 9.14 0.26
C PHE A 269 8.28 8.12 -0.86
N SER A 270 9.43 8.12 -1.51
CA SER A 270 9.88 7.08 -2.43
C SER A 270 11.33 6.77 -2.11
N ASP A 271 11.64 5.52 -1.84
CA ASP A 271 13.01 5.09 -1.58
C ASP A 271 13.90 5.36 -2.81
N VAL A 272 15.21 5.42 -2.58
CA VAL A 272 16.22 5.58 -3.63
C VAL A 272 16.89 4.27 -4.00
N SER A 273 16.67 3.23 -3.21
CA SER A 273 17.28 1.91 -3.34
C SER A 273 16.25 0.81 -3.58
N ILE A 274 16.60 -0.14 -4.43
CA ILE A 274 15.82 -1.36 -4.62
C ILE A 274 16.25 -2.37 -3.55
N ARG A 275 15.28 -2.98 -2.88
CA ARG A 275 15.55 -4.05 -1.91
C ARG A 275 15.98 -5.31 -2.65
N PRO A 276 17.21 -5.82 -2.41
CA PRO A 276 17.74 -6.97 -3.15
C PRO A 276 16.93 -8.25 -2.94
N GLU A 277 16.34 -8.43 -1.75
CA GLU A 277 15.60 -9.63 -1.37
C GLU A 277 14.29 -9.79 -2.14
N THR A 278 13.68 -8.68 -2.54
CA THR A 278 12.36 -8.67 -3.21
C THR A 278 12.38 -8.09 -4.61
N GLY A 279 13.47 -7.43 -5.02
CA GLY A 279 13.55 -6.72 -6.29
C GLY A 279 12.52 -5.58 -6.40
N THR A 280 12.20 -4.91 -5.29
CA THR A 280 11.18 -3.86 -5.23
C THR A 280 11.72 -2.55 -4.69
N LEU A 281 11.17 -1.44 -5.19
CA LEU A 281 11.33 -0.12 -4.61
C LEU A 281 10.15 0.18 -3.68
N GLU A 282 10.43 0.71 -2.49
CA GLU A 282 9.38 1.12 -1.56
C GLU A 282 8.90 2.53 -1.86
N GLY A 283 7.59 2.69 -1.98
CA GLY A 283 6.90 3.96 -1.97
C GLY A 283 5.97 4.04 -0.78
N ARG A 284 5.79 5.22 -0.20
CA ARG A 284 4.89 5.42 0.94
C ARG A 284 3.85 6.49 0.62
N PHE A 285 2.61 6.13 0.90
CA PHE A 285 1.49 7.05 0.85
C PHE A 285 1.02 7.39 2.26
N THR A 286 0.67 8.64 2.47
CA THR A 286 0.02 9.11 3.70
C THR A 286 -1.46 9.27 3.44
N PHE A 287 -2.27 8.59 4.24
CA PHE A 287 -3.74 8.64 4.20
C PHE A 287 -4.29 9.23 5.49
N PRO A 288 -5.28 10.13 5.43
CA PRO A 288 -6.09 10.44 6.59
C PRO A 288 -6.79 9.18 7.09
N ASN A 289 -6.92 9.02 8.41
CA ASN A 289 -7.64 7.87 8.99
C ASN A 289 -8.41 8.32 10.24
N PRO A 290 -9.35 9.26 10.07
CA PRO A 290 -10.08 9.81 11.20
C PRO A 290 -10.90 8.75 11.92
N GLU A 291 -11.19 8.99 13.19
CA GLU A 291 -12.15 8.19 13.94
C GLU A 291 -13.56 8.32 13.36
N GLY A 292 -14.33 7.23 13.39
CA GLY A 292 -15.70 7.21 12.88
C GLY A 292 -15.87 6.38 11.61
N GLY A 293 -14.94 5.47 11.32
CA GLY A 293 -14.99 4.53 10.19
C GLY A 293 -16.27 3.69 10.13
N PHE A 294 -16.15 2.38 10.26
CA PHE A 294 -17.31 1.46 10.23
C PHE A 294 -18.15 1.48 11.52
N SER A 295 -17.60 2.01 12.61
CA SER A 295 -18.29 2.16 13.90
C SER A 295 -17.76 3.38 14.66
N PRO A 296 -18.58 4.04 15.50
CA PRO A 296 -18.13 5.15 16.32
C PRO A 296 -16.90 4.79 17.16
N GLY A 297 -15.85 5.63 17.11
CA GLY A 297 -14.60 5.42 17.86
C GLY A 297 -13.65 4.39 17.24
N GLN A 298 -13.94 3.87 16.04
CA GLN A 298 -13.04 3.01 15.28
C GLN A 298 -12.46 3.74 14.08
N SER A 299 -11.22 3.45 13.76
CA SER A 299 -10.58 3.91 12.52
C SER A 299 -11.03 3.05 11.34
N TYR A 300 -10.94 3.58 10.12
CA TYR A 300 -11.29 2.83 8.91
C TYR A 300 -10.39 1.63 8.68
N PHE A 301 -9.11 1.74 9.00
CA PHE A 301 -8.15 0.66 8.88
C PHE A 301 -7.08 0.72 9.98
N TYR A 302 -6.44 -0.41 10.20
CA TYR A 302 -5.48 -0.63 11.28
C TYR A 302 -4.08 -0.93 10.72
N PRO A 303 -3.00 -0.72 11.49
CA PRO A 303 -1.66 -1.12 11.11
C PRO A 303 -1.56 -2.61 10.82
N GLY A 304 -0.75 -2.98 9.82
CA GLY A 304 -0.51 -4.37 9.44
C GLY A 304 -1.47 -4.96 8.42
N GLN A 305 -2.52 -4.23 8.00
CA GLN A 305 -3.44 -4.70 6.97
C GLN A 305 -2.80 -4.64 5.58
N PHE A 306 -3.08 -5.63 4.74
CA PHE A 306 -2.77 -5.58 3.32
C PHE A 306 -3.92 -4.92 2.57
N VAL A 307 -3.56 -4.03 1.67
CA VAL A 307 -4.49 -3.25 0.86
C VAL A 307 -3.98 -3.14 -0.57
N HIS A 308 -4.88 -2.96 -1.51
CA HIS A 308 -4.55 -2.63 -2.88
C HIS A 308 -4.51 -1.10 -3.03
N VAL A 309 -3.42 -0.58 -3.54
CA VAL A 309 -3.25 0.86 -3.76
C VAL A 309 -3.20 1.12 -5.25
N ARG A 310 -4.23 1.78 -5.76
CA ARG A 310 -4.30 2.26 -7.13
C ARG A 310 -3.72 3.66 -7.19
N VAL A 311 -2.67 3.82 -8.00
CA VAL A 311 -1.93 5.08 -8.09
C VAL A 311 -2.49 5.92 -9.24
N LYS A 312 -3.04 7.08 -8.92
CA LYS A 312 -3.58 8.07 -9.84
C LYS A 312 -2.54 9.15 -10.17
N GLY A 313 -2.65 9.71 -11.37
CA GLY A 313 -1.84 10.83 -11.82
C GLY A 313 -1.04 10.55 -13.09
N TYR A 314 -0.89 9.28 -13.49
CA TYR A 314 -0.33 8.95 -14.80
C TYR A 314 -1.40 9.10 -15.89
N ILE A 315 -0.98 9.58 -17.05
CA ILE A 315 -1.84 9.74 -18.23
C ILE A 315 -1.14 9.07 -19.42
N ARG A 316 -1.83 8.15 -20.08
CA ARG A 316 -1.37 7.51 -21.31
C ARG A 316 -1.97 8.25 -22.50
N THR A 317 -1.13 8.78 -23.40
CA THR A 317 -1.56 9.69 -24.47
C THR A 317 -1.88 8.99 -25.79
N ASP A 318 -1.44 7.76 -25.96
CA ASP A 318 -1.56 6.97 -27.21
C ASP A 318 -2.21 5.60 -26.96
N ALA A 319 -3.14 5.52 -26.02
CA ALA A 319 -3.83 4.29 -25.67
C ALA A 319 -4.72 3.81 -26.85
N ILE A 320 -4.53 2.57 -27.24
CA ILE A 320 -5.46 1.86 -28.14
C ILE A 320 -6.37 1.02 -27.28
N LEU A 321 -7.66 1.36 -27.27
CA LEU A 321 -8.68 0.64 -26.55
C LEU A 321 -9.55 -0.16 -27.53
N VAL A 322 -9.82 -1.40 -27.20
CA VAL A 322 -10.74 -2.26 -27.97
C VAL A 322 -11.72 -2.94 -27.03
N PRO A 323 -13.01 -3.08 -27.43
CA PRO A 323 -14.00 -3.76 -26.63
C PRO A 323 -13.54 -5.15 -26.23
N GLN A 324 -13.86 -5.56 -25.00
CA GLN A 324 -13.43 -6.83 -24.42
C GLN A 324 -13.77 -8.02 -25.32
N ARG A 325 -14.93 -8.01 -25.97
CA ARG A 325 -15.40 -9.08 -26.87
C ARG A 325 -14.56 -9.23 -28.15
N ALA A 326 -13.80 -8.21 -28.56
CA ALA A 326 -12.94 -8.28 -29.74
C ALA A 326 -11.66 -9.08 -29.51
N VAL A 327 -11.20 -9.16 -28.23
CA VAL A 327 -9.97 -9.88 -27.88
C VAL A 327 -10.27 -11.35 -27.60
N GLN A 328 -9.65 -12.22 -28.38
CA GLN A 328 -9.79 -13.67 -28.26
C GLN A 328 -8.54 -14.27 -27.60
N LEU A 329 -8.73 -15.34 -26.83
CA LEU A 329 -7.63 -16.12 -26.24
C LEU A 329 -7.39 -17.38 -27.05
N GLY A 330 -6.18 -17.54 -27.54
CA GLY A 330 -5.74 -18.71 -28.28
C GLY A 330 -4.54 -19.41 -27.63
N PRO A 331 -4.07 -20.53 -28.21
CA PRO A 331 -2.93 -21.27 -27.66
C PRO A 331 -1.62 -20.48 -27.61
N GLN A 332 -1.49 -19.43 -28.43
CA GLN A 332 -0.30 -18.57 -28.52
C GLN A 332 -0.47 -17.24 -27.79
N GLY A 333 -1.57 -17.05 -27.06
CA GLY A 333 -1.88 -15.81 -26.35
C GLY A 333 -3.11 -15.07 -26.90
N SER A 334 -3.24 -13.80 -26.54
CA SER A 334 -4.35 -12.96 -26.99
C SER A 334 -4.18 -12.54 -28.46
N PHE A 335 -5.27 -12.56 -29.19
CA PHE A 335 -5.30 -12.10 -30.59
C PHE A 335 -6.62 -11.41 -30.91
N VAL A 336 -6.63 -10.63 -31.98
CA VAL A 336 -7.81 -10.00 -32.54
C VAL A 336 -7.93 -10.35 -34.04
N TYR A 337 -9.13 -10.22 -34.61
CA TYR A 337 -9.28 -10.25 -36.04
C TYR A 337 -9.32 -8.82 -36.58
N ILE A 338 -8.50 -8.56 -37.59
CA ILE A 338 -8.51 -7.29 -38.34
C ILE A 338 -9.04 -7.54 -39.73
N VAL A 339 -9.66 -6.52 -40.34
CA VAL A 339 -10.05 -6.52 -41.75
C VAL A 339 -8.97 -5.79 -42.52
N ASP A 340 -8.37 -6.49 -43.50
CA ASP A 340 -7.33 -5.91 -44.37
C ASP A 340 -7.91 -5.06 -45.52
N ALA A 341 -7.03 -4.46 -46.33
CA ALA A 341 -7.43 -3.64 -47.48
C ALA A 341 -8.20 -4.42 -48.56
N GLU A 342 -8.06 -5.76 -48.61
CA GLU A 342 -8.80 -6.66 -49.53
C GLU A 342 -10.10 -7.18 -48.89
N SER A 343 -10.55 -6.59 -47.78
CA SER A 343 -11.74 -7.03 -47.03
C SER A 343 -11.70 -8.47 -46.55
N LYS A 344 -10.51 -8.97 -46.18
CA LYS A 344 -10.31 -10.30 -45.62
C LYS A 344 -10.02 -10.21 -44.12
N ALA A 345 -10.55 -11.17 -43.37
CA ALA A 345 -10.28 -11.27 -41.94
C ALA A 345 -8.92 -11.94 -41.69
N GLN A 346 -8.04 -11.24 -40.98
CA GLN A 346 -6.73 -11.77 -40.56
C GLN A 346 -6.64 -11.83 -39.04
N SER A 347 -6.15 -12.95 -38.53
CA SER A 347 -5.82 -13.08 -37.11
C SER A 347 -4.50 -12.39 -36.81
N ARG A 348 -4.47 -11.48 -35.82
CA ARG A 348 -3.28 -10.75 -35.41
C ARG A 348 -3.05 -10.91 -33.90
N PRO A 349 -1.88 -11.42 -33.50
CA PRO A 349 -1.53 -11.47 -32.09
C PRO A 349 -1.40 -10.06 -31.51
N VAL A 350 -1.91 -9.88 -30.29
CA VAL A 350 -1.88 -8.60 -29.58
C VAL A 350 -1.43 -8.79 -28.13
N THR A 351 -0.86 -7.75 -27.55
CA THR A 351 -0.55 -7.70 -26.13
C THR A 351 -1.60 -6.85 -25.43
N ALA A 352 -2.59 -7.50 -24.82
CA ALA A 352 -3.58 -6.84 -23.97
C ALA A 352 -3.04 -6.78 -22.54
N SER A 353 -3.00 -5.59 -21.92
CA SER A 353 -2.35 -5.37 -20.61
C SER A 353 -3.32 -5.15 -19.48
N SER A 354 -4.19 -4.18 -19.57
CA SER A 354 -5.10 -3.77 -18.49
C SER A 354 -6.50 -3.47 -19.01
N TRP A 355 -7.45 -3.51 -18.09
CA TRP A 355 -8.84 -3.19 -18.39
C TRP A 355 -9.09 -1.71 -18.14
N HIS A 356 -9.78 -1.08 -19.07
CA HIS A 356 -10.25 0.27 -18.95
C HIS A 356 -11.78 0.27 -19.12
N GLY A 357 -12.50 0.19 -18.03
CA GLY A 357 -13.95 -0.03 -18.08
C GLY A 357 -14.32 -1.36 -18.72
N LYS A 358 -14.96 -1.32 -19.93
CA LYS A 358 -15.35 -2.49 -20.73
C LYS A 358 -14.38 -2.81 -21.87
N GLU A 359 -13.25 -2.12 -21.92
CA GLU A 359 -12.27 -2.22 -23.01
C GLU A 359 -10.93 -2.72 -22.52
N TRP A 360 -10.19 -3.38 -23.42
CA TRP A 360 -8.79 -3.76 -23.21
C TRP A 360 -7.87 -2.69 -23.74
N LEU A 361 -6.85 -2.32 -22.95
CA LEU A 361 -5.71 -1.56 -23.41
C LEU A 361 -4.76 -2.49 -24.18
N ILE A 362 -4.57 -2.19 -25.46
CA ILE A 362 -3.64 -2.93 -26.33
C ILE A 362 -2.30 -2.19 -26.40
N GLU A 363 -1.26 -2.79 -25.85
CA GLU A 363 0.09 -2.24 -25.88
C GLU A 363 0.81 -2.45 -27.20
N ASN A 364 0.60 -3.62 -27.83
CA ASN A 364 1.25 -3.99 -29.10
C ASN A 364 0.31 -4.82 -29.98
N GLY A 365 0.54 -4.72 -31.31
CA GLY A 365 -0.15 -5.55 -32.30
C GLY A 365 -1.16 -4.81 -33.14
N LEU A 366 -1.63 -3.62 -32.75
CA LEU A 366 -2.56 -2.79 -33.53
C LEU A 366 -1.95 -1.44 -33.88
N ARG A 367 -2.45 -0.85 -34.97
CA ARG A 367 -2.09 0.49 -35.43
C ARG A 367 -3.35 1.35 -35.58
N PRO A 368 -3.25 2.66 -35.33
CA PRO A 368 -4.36 3.57 -35.61
C PRO A 368 -4.83 3.46 -37.06
N GLY A 369 -6.14 3.47 -37.27
CA GLY A 369 -6.78 3.35 -38.60
C GLY A 369 -7.11 1.91 -39.01
N GLU A 370 -6.63 0.88 -38.31
CA GLU A 370 -6.99 -0.51 -38.59
C GLU A 370 -8.42 -0.81 -38.12
N GLN A 371 -9.11 -1.71 -38.84
CA GLN A 371 -10.46 -2.16 -38.48
C GLN A 371 -10.39 -3.48 -37.70
N VAL A 372 -10.86 -3.47 -36.46
CA VAL A 372 -10.90 -4.64 -35.58
C VAL A 372 -12.32 -5.18 -35.50
N VAL A 373 -12.49 -6.49 -35.71
CA VAL A 373 -13.78 -7.16 -35.62
C VAL A 373 -14.19 -7.31 -34.15
N VAL A 374 -15.37 -6.84 -33.82
CA VAL A 374 -15.98 -6.89 -32.49
C VAL A 374 -17.05 -7.97 -32.39
N GLU A 375 -17.93 -8.07 -33.43
CA GLU A 375 -19.00 -9.06 -33.47
C GLU A 375 -18.98 -9.84 -34.79
N GLY A 376 -19.54 -11.06 -34.76
CA GLY A 376 -19.54 -11.98 -35.90
C GLY A 376 -18.33 -12.91 -35.96
N LEU A 377 -17.50 -12.92 -34.91
CA LEU A 377 -16.24 -13.70 -34.80
C LEU A 377 -16.43 -15.19 -35.08
N HIS A 378 -17.59 -15.79 -34.74
CA HIS A 378 -17.91 -17.19 -34.98
C HIS A 378 -18.18 -17.53 -36.43
N ARG A 379 -18.35 -16.55 -37.31
CA ARG A 379 -18.65 -16.72 -38.75
C ARG A 379 -17.42 -16.57 -39.63
N ILE A 380 -16.29 -16.13 -39.06
CA ILE A 380 -15.07 -15.84 -39.82
C ILE A 380 -14.04 -16.95 -39.70
N GLN A 381 -13.33 -17.19 -40.80
CA GLN A 381 -12.10 -17.96 -40.79
C GLN A 381 -10.96 -17.07 -41.33
N PRO A 382 -9.76 -17.22 -40.81
CA PRO A 382 -8.60 -16.44 -41.29
C PRO A 382 -8.43 -16.56 -42.79
N GLY A 383 -8.29 -15.44 -43.50
CA GLY A 383 -8.13 -15.36 -44.96
C GLY A 383 -9.43 -15.26 -45.75
N ASN A 384 -10.60 -15.44 -45.15
CA ASN A 384 -11.88 -15.36 -45.87
C ASN A 384 -12.33 -13.90 -46.03
N PRO A 385 -13.01 -13.56 -47.14
CA PRO A 385 -13.60 -12.25 -47.33
C PRO A 385 -14.76 -12.02 -46.33
N VAL A 386 -14.84 -10.80 -45.81
CA VAL A 386 -15.88 -10.35 -44.87
C VAL A 386 -16.44 -9.02 -45.30
N LYS A 387 -17.68 -8.74 -44.93
CA LYS A 387 -18.33 -7.43 -45.14
C LYS A 387 -18.30 -6.70 -43.80
N ALA A 388 -17.44 -5.70 -43.69
CA ALA A 388 -17.32 -4.86 -42.51
C ALA A 388 -18.55 -3.90 -42.39
N ILE A 389 -19.17 -3.92 -41.23
CA ILE A 389 -20.24 -3.00 -40.83
C ILE A 389 -19.80 -2.26 -39.60
N PRO A 390 -20.02 -0.94 -39.46
CA PRO A 390 -19.65 -0.23 -38.25
C PRO A 390 -20.35 -0.79 -37.00
N TYR A 391 -19.60 -1.13 -35.98
CA TYR A 391 -20.11 -1.55 -34.68
C TYR A 391 -20.89 -0.39 -34.04
N LYS A 392 -22.13 -0.63 -33.67
CA LYS A 392 -22.94 0.32 -32.88
C LYS A 392 -22.90 -0.15 -31.43
N GLU A 393 -22.26 0.63 -30.57
CA GLU A 393 -22.31 0.40 -29.14
C GLU A 393 -23.74 0.62 -28.64
N ASP A 394 -24.43 -0.45 -28.23
CA ASP A 394 -25.69 -0.35 -27.51
C ASP A 394 -25.42 0.35 -26.16
N HIS A 395 -25.73 1.62 -26.09
CA HIS A 395 -25.77 2.38 -24.85
C HIS A 395 -27.05 2.02 -24.08
N PRO A 396 -27.00 1.23 -23.00
CA PRO A 396 -28.11 1.13 -22.06
C PRO A 396 -28.02 2.29 -21.06
N ALA A 397 -28.25 3.52 -21.50
CA ALA A 397 -28.24 4.68 -20.62
C ALA A 397 -29.28 5.71 -21.02
N SER A 398 -30.58 5.33 -21.08
CA SER A 398 -31.68 6.32 -21.14
C SER A 398 -32.99 5.87 -20.48
N GLU A 399 -33.02 4.79 -19.70
CA GLU A 399 -34.29 4.35 -19.06
C GLU A 399 -34.42 4.63 -17.57
N MET A 400 -33.43 5.25 -16.89
CA MET A 400 -33.57 5.61 -15.46
C MET A 400 -34.07 7.04 -15.19
N SER A 401 -34.47 7.80 -16.23
CA SER A 401 -34.97 9.17 -16.06
C SER A 401 -36.48 9.33 -16.21
N ARG A 402 -37.29 8.25 -16.32
CA ARG A 402 -38.74 8.37 -16.53
C ARG A 402 -39.60 7.63 -15.49
N LYS A 403 -39.12 7.33 -14.30
CA LYS A 403 -39.96 6.84 -13.19
C LYS A 403 -39.68 7.59 -11.91
N SER A 404 -39.81 8.89 -11.90
CA SER A 404 -40.09 9.71 -10.73
C SER A 404 -40.78 10.99 -11.19
N SER A 405 -42.02 10.86 -11.49
CA SER A 405 -43.04 11.95 -11.48
C SER A 405 -44.24 11.39 -10.77
#